data_e1e057cc914a82ccbe66c9166cb8a30e
#
_entry.id   e1e057cc914a82ccbe66c9166cb8a30e
#
_cell.length_a   1.000
_cell.length_b   1.000
_cell.length_c   1.000
_cell.angle_alpha   90.00
_cell.angle_beta   90.00
_cell.angle_gamma   90.00
#
_symmetry.space_group_name_H-M   'P 1'
#
loop_
_entity.id
_entity.type
_entity.pdbx_description
1 polymer ?
#
loop_
_entity_poly.entity_id
_entity_poly.type
_entity_poly.pdbx_seq_one_letter_code
_entity_poly.pdbx_strand_id
1 'polypeptide(L)'
;LPRIEGANGSGFVDGLEYGLTVVKATAGGMQLSEGKLHIADLTLKSPVLDVEFVAHGAMADALALLDAKPLEFAKALTIRPADAGGTSATRARFRIPLSDHVTLEQVGFSAAANIAELSLPGIGDGYALTNGVFTLSVVQDGLALSGRGAVNGVPLQLDWKREFRTDPGVSGDHLAIRGSAGRAQWQALGLPAVKGLQGAVAMAVSIDLYDDGSRRGAGRFDLTGTALNWPDIGWNKPAAVPAEMNLTFQNQVN
;
A
#
# COMPACT_ATOMS: atom_id res chain seq x y z
N LEU A 1 12.82 -10.84 -15.25
CA LEU A 1 13.47 -10.34 -14.04
C LEU A 1 14.32 -9.12 -14.38
N PRO A 2 14.39 -8.10 -13.53
CA PRO A 2 15.24 -6.94 -13.76
C PRO A 2 16.72 -7.36 -13.80
N ARG A 3 17.49 -6.69 -14.65
CA ARG A 3 18.93 -6.90 -14.76
C ARG A 3 19.62 -6.25 -13.56
N ILE A 4 20.52 -7.01 -12.92
CA ILE A 4 21.38 -6.48 -11.86
C ILE A 4 22.70 -6.02 -12.51
N GLU A 5 23.10 -4.79 -12.22
CA GLU A 5 24.27 -4.16 -12.80
C GLU A 5 25.21 -3.59 -11.72
N GLY A 6 26.50 -3.46 -12.03
CA GLY A 6 27.48 -2.84 -11.16
C GLY A 6 27.66 -3.54 -9.80
N ALA A 7 27.36 -4.83 -9.71
CA ALA A 7 27.50 -5.58 -8.48
C ALA A 7 28.95 -5.60 -8.00
N ASN A 8 29.13 -5.27 -6.72
CA ASN A 8 30.42 -5.34 -6.02
C ASN A 8 30.21 -6.08 -4.70
N GLY A 9 31.05 -7.07 -4.44
CA GLY A 9 30.87 -7.92 -3.27
C GLY A 9 31.96 -8.97 -3.15
N SER A 10 31.78 -9.89 -2.23
CA SER A 10 32.66 -11.03 -1.99
C SER A 10 31.85 -12.29 -1.75
N GLY A 11 32.38 -13.43 -2.14
CA GLY A 11 31.72 -14.71 -1.95
C GLY A 11 32.70 -15.76 -1.43
N PHE A 12 32.14 -16.84 -0.91
CA PHE A 12 32.90 -18.00 -0.45
C PHE A 12 32.17 -19.30 -0.86
N VAL A 13 32.93 -20.34 -0.97
CA VAL A 13 32.45 -21.72 -1.00
C VAL A 13 33.25 -22.45 0.07
N ASP A 14 32.56 -23.03 1.05
CA ASP A 14 33.15 -23.80 2.13
C ASP A 14 32.44 -25.14 2.25
N GLY A 15 33.09 -26.19 1.75
CA GLY A 15 32.50 -27.52 1.67
C GLY A 15 31.23 -27.52 0.79
N LEU A 16 30.08 -27.62 1.45
CA LEU A 16 28.77 -27.69 0.80
C LEU A 16 28.02 -26.34 0.82
N GLU A 17 28.55 -25.38 1.50
CA GLU A 17 27.93 -24.06 1.71
C GLU A 17 28.42 -23.06 0.67
N TYR A 18 27.51 -22.24 0.17
CA TYR A 18 27.80 -21.11 -0.70
C TYR A 18 27.24 -19.83 -0.09
N GLY A 19 28.08 -18.80 -0.04
CA GLY A 19 27.69 -17.47 0.40
C GLY A 19 28.21 -16.37 -0.51
N LEU A 20 27.39 -15.36 -0.75
CA LEU A 20 27.75 -14.14 -1.47
C LEU A 20 27.21 -12.94 -0.71
N THR A 21 28.10 -12.00 -0.42
CA THR A 21 27.73 -10.68 0.11
C THR A 21 27.90 -9.64 -0.97
N VAL A 22 26.86 -8.85 -1.23
CA VAL A 22 26.85 -7.76 -2.21
C VAL A 22 26.79 -6.44 -1.44
N VAL A 23 27.83 -5.64 -1.56
CA VAL A 23 27.94 -4.32 -0.90
C VAL A 23 27.06 -3.30 -1.62
N LYS A 24 27.10 -3.33 -2.96
CA LYS A 24 26.29 -2.45 -3.82
C LYS A 24 26.00 -3.12 -5.15
N ALA A 25 24.85 -2.79 -5.71
CA ALA A 25 24.45 -3.10 -7.08
C ALA A 25 23.33 -2.13 -7.49
N THR A 26 22.87 -2.21 -8.74
CA THR A 26 21.69 -1.50 -9.22
C THR A 26 20.74 -2.46 -9.93
N ALA A 27 19.44 -2.22 -9.81
CA ALA A 27 18.41 -2.95 -10.54
C ALA A 27 17.27 -2.00 -10.91
N GLY A 28 17.06 -1.75 -12.20
CA GLY A 28 15.95 -0.94 -12.70
C GLY A 28 15.85 0.47 -12.05
N GLY A 29 16.99 1.16 -11.86
CA GLY A 29 17.04 2.47 -11.21
C GLY A 29 17.17 2.43 -9.68
N MET A 30 16.83 1.29 -9.04
CA MET A 30 17.00 1.12 -7.60
C MET A 30 18.45 0.80 -7.24
N GLN A 31 18.96 1.41 -6.16
CA GLN A 31 20.25 1.08 -5.56
C GLN A 31 20.08 -0.07 -4.57
N LEU A 32 20.84 -1.13 -4.76
CA LEU A 32 20.86 -2.30 -3.88
C LEU A 32 22.06 -2.25 -2.96
N SER A 33 21.87 -2.60 -1.70
CA SER A 33 22.90 -2.69 -0.66
C SER A 33 22.58 -3.82 0.31
N GLU A 34 23.53 -4.14 1.19
CA GLU A 34 23.39 -5.19 2.21
C GLU A 34 22.94 -6.55 1.63
N GLY A 35 23.30 -6.81 0.36
CA GLY A 35 22.89 -8.04 -0.32
C GLY A 35 23.57 -9.26 0.29
N LYS A 36 22.78 -10.30 0.57
CA LYS A 36 23.26 -11.60 1.03
C LYS A 36 22.54 -12.69 0.24
N LEU A 37 23.33 -13.60 -0.32
CA LEU A 37 22.82 -14.82 -0.95
C LEU A 37 23.49 -15.98 -0.22
N HIS A 38 22.71 -16.98 0.14
CA HIS A 38 23.20 -18.11 0.92
C HIS A 38 22.51 -19.42 0.49
N ILE A 39 23.32 -20.47 0.33
CA ILE A 39 22.87 -21.84 0.12
C ILE A 39 23.59 -22.70 1.16
N ALA A 40 22.84 -23.32 2.07
CA ALA A 40 23.42 -24.06 3.18
C ALA A 40 24.01 -25.43 2.78
N ASP A 41 23.42 -26.07 1.77
CA ASP A 41 23.87 -27.39 1.30
C ASP A 41 23.62 -27.55 -0.20
N LEU A 42 24.71 -27.55 -0.97
CA LEU A 42 24.72 -27.70 -2.42
C LEU A 42 24.46 -29.14 -2.90
N THR A 43 24.50 -30.13 -2.02
CA THR A 43 24.31 -31.55 -2.38
C THR A 43 22.87 -32.00 -2.33
N LEU A 44 21.99 -31.21 -1.77
CA LEU A 44 20.57 -31.49 -1.77
C LEU A 44 20.02 -31.57 -3.20
N LYS A 45 19.07 -32.46 -3.44
CA LYS A 45 18.40 -32.56 -4.74
C LYS A 45 17.70 -31.25 -5.15
N SER A 46 17.25 -30.48 -4.18
CA SER A 46 16.67 -29.16 -4.35
C SER A 46 17.23 -28.23 -3.27
N PRO A 47 18.43 -27.66 -3.46
CA PRO A 47 18.97 -26.68 -2.53
C PRO A 47 18.06 -25.46 -2.44
N VAL A 48 18.14 -24.73 -1.34
CA VAL A 48 17.38 -23.50 -1.16
C VAL A 48 18.34 -22.32 -1.17
N LEU A 49 18.08 -21.36 -2.04
CA LEU A 49 18.76 -20.06 -2.07
C LEU A 49 17.98 -19.06 -1.21
N ASP A 50 18.58 -18.65 -0.11
CA ASP A 50 18.12 -17.51 0.69
C ASP A 50 18.77 -16.24 0.16
N VAL A 51 17.93 -15.23 -0.14
CA VAL A 51 18.35 -13.90 -0.65
C VAL A 51 17.81 -12.82 0.26
N GLU A 52 18.65 -11.90 0.69
CA GLU A 52 18.24 -10.71 1.43
C GLU A 52 18.97 -9.50 0.85
N PHE A 53 18.27 -8.36 0.73
CA PHE A 53 18.87 -7.10 0.33
C PHE A 53 18.05 -5.90 0.78
N VAL A 54 18.67 -4.73 0.73
CA VAL A 54 18.01 -3.44 0.89
C VAL A 54 18.07 -2.71 -0.44
N ALA A 55 16.93 -2.17 -0.86
CA ALA A 55 16.78 -1.38 -2.08
C ALA A 55 16.34 0.04 -1.75
N HIS A 56 17.01 1.04 -2.31
CA HIS A 56 16.67 2.44 -2.19
C HIS A 56 16.51 3.08 -3.56
N GLY A 57 15.50 3.92 -3.74
CA GLY A 57 15.33 4.63 -5.00
C GLY A 57 14.05 5.43 -5.10
N ALA A 58 13.80 5.97 -6.30
CA ALA A 58 12.56 6.64 -6.60
C ALA A 58 11.37 5.68 -6.55
N MET A 59 10.21 6.16 -6.13
CA MET A 59 9.01 5.34 -6.07
C MET A 59 8.59 4.85 -7.47
N ALA A 60 8.81 5.67 -8.50
CA ALA A 60 8.60 5.28 -9.91
C ALA A 60 9.39 4.02 -10.29
N ASP A 61 10.68 3.95 -9.91
CA ASP A 61 11.54 2.81 -10.20
C ASP A 61 11.11 1.57 -9.42
N ALA A 62 10.74 1.74 -8.14
CA ALA A 62 10.22 0.67 -7.31
C ALA A 62 8.94 0.07 -7.89
N LEU A 63 7.99 0.91 -8.30
CA LEU A 63 6.75 0.47 -8.95
C LEU A 63 7.00 -0.17 -10.32
N ALA A 64 7.94 0.34 -11.11
CA ALA A 64 8.30 -0.26 -12.39
C ALA A 64 8.87 -1.67 -12.23
N LEU A 65 9.67 -1.92 -11.18
CA LEU A 65 10.15 -3.25 -10.84
C LEU A 65 9.01 -4.20 -10.45
N LEU A 66 8.04 -3.71 -9.68
CA LEU A 66 6.87 -4.49 -9.26
C LEU A 66 5.87 -4.72 -10.41
N ASP A 67 5.88 -3.86 -11.45
CA ASP A 67 5.04 -4.03 -12.65
C ASP A 67 5.69 -4.93 -13.71
N ALA A 68 6.96 -5.25 -13.55
CA ALA A 68 7.66 -6.18 -14.44
C ALA A 68 7.10 -7.61 -14.27
N LYS A 69 7.03 -8.34 -15.41
CA LYS A 69 6.64 -9.77 -15.37
C LYS A 69 7.59 -10.57 -14.49
N PRO A 70 7.08 -11.50 -13.67
CA PRO A 70 5.72 -12.05 -13.62
C PRO A 70 4.77 -11.37 -12.62
N LEU A 71 5.16 -10.29 -11.95
CA LEU A 71 4.41 -9.72 -10.81
C LEU A 71 3.23 -8.85 -11.25
N GLU A 72 3.41 -7.95 -12.21
CA GLU A 72 2.40 -7.05 -12.80
C GLU A 72 1.49 -6.30 -11.78
N PHE A 73 2.01 -5.98 -10.59
CA PHE A 73 1.24 -5.40 -9.48
C PHE A 73 0.69 -4.00 -9.74
N ALA A 74 1.42 -3.15 -10.48
CA ALA A 74 0.98 -1.77 -10.72
C ALA A 74 -0.27 -1.72 -11.61
N LYS A 75 -0.41 -2.67 -12.54
CA LYS A 75 -1.62 -2.79 -13.38
C LYS A 75 -2.86 -3.07 -12.56
N ALA A 76 -2.76 -3.93 -11.55
CA ALA A 76 -3.89 -4.26 -10.68
C ALA A 76 -4.40 -3.04 -9.87
N LEU A 77 -3.53 -2.06 -9.63
CA LEU A 77 -3.85 -0.84 -8.88
C LEU A 77 -4.18 0.36 -9.78
N THR A 78 -4.17 0.20 -11.11
CA THR A 78 -4.40 1.28 -12.09
C THR A 78 -3.40 2.45 -11.93
N ILE A 79 -2.22 2.19 -11.36
CA ILE A 79 -1.16 3.17 -11.15
C ILE A 79 -0.17 3.08 -12.32
N ARG A 80 0.19 4.22 -12.91
CA ARG A 80 1.29 4.30 -13.86
C ARG A 80 2.58 4.58 -13.08
N PRO A 81 3.57 3.67 -13.10
CA PRO A 81 4.80 3.85 -12.32
C PRO A 81 5.50 5.19 -12.57
N ALA A 82 5.55 5.63 -13.83
CA ALA A 82 6.21 6.88 -14.21
C ALA A 82 5.58 8.15 -13.60
N ASP A 83 4.34 8.10 -13.16
CA ASP A 83 3.63 9.23 -12.57
C ASP A 83 3.82 9.30 -11.03
N ALA A 84 4.41 8.27 -10.44
CA ALA A 84 4.64 8.21 -9.00
C ALA A 84 5.85 9.05 -8.59
N GLY A 85 5.65 9.95 -7.64
CA GLY A 85 6.73 10.69 -6.97
C GLY A 85 7.03 10.13 -5.59
N GLY A 86 8.16 10.57 -5.02
CA GLY A 86 8.64 10.15 -3.72
C GLY A 86 9.73 9.09 -3.79
N THR A 87 10.09 8.53 -2.65
CA THR A 87 11.18 7.55 -2.49
C THR A 87 10.74 6.36 -1.67
N SER A 88 11.40 5.23 -1.89
CA SER A 88 11.23 4.03 -1.08
C SER A 88 12.56 3.49 -0.57
N ALA A 89 12.54 2.95 0.65
CA ALA A 89 13.59 2.16 1.26
C ALA A 89 12.99 0.81 1.63
N THR A 90 13.38 -0.24 0.93
CA THR A 90 12.75 -1.57 0.99
C THR A 90 13.78 -2.60 1.41
N ARG A 91 13.51 -3.37 2.46
CA ARG A 91 14.22 -4.61 2.79
C ARG A 91 13.40 -5.78 2.27
N ALA A 92 14.01 -6.62 1.44
CA ALA A 92 13.36 -7.79 0.85
C ALA A 92 14.12 -9.06 1.19
N ARG A 93 13.38 -10.14 1.35
CA ARG A 93 13.88 -11.50 1.55
C ARG A 93 13.15 -12.45 0.63
N PHE A 94 13.91 -13.37 0.05
CA PHE A 94 13.38 -14.43 -0.79
C PHE A 94 13.98 -15.76 -0.35
N ARG A 95 13.18 -16.81 -0.44
CA ARG A 95 13.58 -18.19 -0.23
C ARG A 95 13.19 -19.00 -1.44
N ILE A 96 14.16 -19.36 -2.26
CA ILE A 96 13.96 -19.90 -3.60
C ILE A 96 14.47 -21.34 -3.67
N PRO A 97 13.62 -22.36 -3.85
CA PRO A 97 14.08 -23.71 -4.14
C PRO A 97 14.79 -23.72 -5.49
N LEU A 98 15.98 -24.30 -5.53
CA LEU A 98 16.74 -24.45 -6.79
C LEU A 98 16.41 -25.82 -7.39
N SER A 99 15.36 -25.89 -8.19
CA SER A 99 14.91 -27.08 -8.91
C SER A 99 14.62 -26.74 -10.38
N ASP A 100 14.47 -27.75 -11.24
CA ASP A 100 14.26 -27.56 -12.68
C ASP A 100 12.97 -26.78 -13.01
N HIS A 101 11.97 -26.86 -12.14
CA HIS A 101 10.70 -26.15 -12.28
C HIS A 101 10.29 -25.51 -10.96
N VAL A 102 10.51 -24.21 -10.81
CA VAL A 102 10.09 -23.44 -9.65
C VAL A 102 8.86 -22.62 -10.00
N THR A 103 7.77 -22.80 -9.28
CA THR A 103 6.57 -21.96 -9.37
C THR A 103 6.65 -20.81 -8.37
N LEU A 104 5.93 -19.72 -8.60
CA LEU A 104 5.88 -18.58 -7.68
C LEU A 104 5.36 -18.97 -6.29
N GLU A 105 4.50 -19.96 -6.20
CA GLU A 105 3.95 -20.49 -4.94
C GLU A 105 5.00 -21.17 -4.07
N GLN A 106 6.06 -21.68 -4.68
CA GLN A 106 7.18 -22.32 -3.98
C GLN A 106 8.22 -21.31 -3.49
N VAL A 107 8.16 -20.07 -3.99
CA VAL A 107 9.06 -19.00 -3.58
C VAL A 107 8.49 -18.32 -2.35
N GLY A 108 9.13 -18.52 -1.20
CA GLY A 108 8.86 -17.71 -0.02
C GLY A 108 9.37 -16.30 -0.20
N PHE A 109 8.60 -15.29 0.13
CA PHE A 109 9.07 -13.90 0.10
C PHE A 109 8.49 -13.08 1.24
N SER A 110 9.24 -12.06 1.64
CA SER A 110 8.76 -10.98 2.50
C SER A 110 9.45 -9.68 2.13
N ALA A 111 8.74 -8.58 2.26
CA ALA A 111 9.31 -7.25 2.08
C ALA A 111 8.73 -6.27 3.10
N ALA A 112 9.56 -5.34 3.54
CA ALA A 112 9.15 -4.21 4.36
C ALA A 112 9.72 -2.93 3.73
N ALA A 113 8.87 -1.94 3.50
CA ALA A 113 9.27 -0.68 2.89
C ALA A 113 8.83 0.52 3.72
N ASN A 114 9.70 1.52 3.79
CA ASN A 114 9.38 2.87 4.22
C ASN A 114 9.27 3.74 2.97
N ILE A 115 8.14 4.40 2.80
CA ILE A 115 7.82 5.24 1.65
C ILE A 115 7.70 6.67 2.14
N ALA A 116 8.43 7.59 1.52
CA ALA A 116 8.44 9.01 1.87
C ALA A 116 8.05 9.88 0.66
N GLU A 117 7.33 10.95 0.95
CA GLU A 117 6.89 11.95 -0.03
C GLU A 117 6.10 11.37 -1.21
N LEU A 118 5.38 10.25 -0.97
CA LEU A 118 4.61 9.59 -2.01
C LEU A 118 3.61 10.55 -2.64
N SER A 119 3.66 10.67 -3.95
CA SER A 119 2.64 11.32 -4.76
C SER A 119 2.16 10.39 -5.86
N LEU A 120 0.86 10.25 -5.99
CA LEU A 120 0.20 9.43 -6.99
C LEU A 120 -0.94 10.26 -7.60
N PRO A 121 -0.77 10.84 -8.79
CA PRO A 121 -1.85 11.50 -9.50
C PRO A 121 -2.79 10.45 -10.09
N GLY A 122 -4.08 10.58 -9.84
CA GLY A 122 -5.09 9.72 -10.48
C GLY A 122 -5.22 8.33 -9.86
N ILE A 123 -5.35 8.24 -8.56
CA ILE A 123 -5.73 6.98 -7.88
C ILE A 123 -7.23 6.75 -8.08
N GLY A 124 -7.59 5.60 -8.68
CA GLY A 124 -9.01 5.28 -8.93
C GLY A 124 -9.72 6.36 -9.76
N ASP A 125 -10.88 6.80 -9.32
CA ASP A 125 -11.77 7.72 -10.05
C ASP A 125 -11.33 9.21 -10.00
N GLY A 126 -10.04 9.51 -10.12
CA GLY A 126 -9.55 10.88 -10.21
C GLY A 126 -9.06 11.50 -8.90
N TYR A 127 -8.82 10.69 -7.88
CA TYR A 127 -8.19 11.16 -6.65
C TYR A 127 -6.66 11.28 -6.82
N ALA A 128 -6.07 12.29 -6.19
CA ALA A 128 -4.62 12.44 -6.14
C ALA A 128 -4.14 12.32 -4.69
N LEU A 129 -3.13 11.49 -4.46
CA LEU A 129 -2.41 11.41 -3.19
C LEU A 129 -1.16 12.28 -3.25
N THR A 130 -0.91 13.06 -2.23
CA THR A 130 0.30 13.88 -2.08
C THR A 130 0.83 13.80 -0.65
N ASN A 131 2.12 14.12 -0.48
CA ASN A 131 2.79 14.13 0.83
C ASN A 131 2.63 12.83 1.62
N GLY A 132 2.59 11.70 0.91
CA GLY A 132 2.39 10.38 1.50
C GLY A 132 3.62 9.92 2.27
N VAL A 133 3.41 9.48 3.52
CA VAL A 133 4.41 8.78 4.34
C VAL A 133 3.79 7.48 4.79
N PHE A 134 4.31 6.36 4.29
CA PHE A 134 3.72 5.04 4.52
C PHE A 134 4.77 4.02 4.91
N THR A 135 4.32 3.02 5.66
CA THR A 135 5.02 1.75 5.85
C THR A 135 4.26 0.65 5.13
N LEU A 136 4.96 -0.17 4.39
CA LEU A 136 4.42 -1.33 3.69
C LEU A 136 5.08 -2.59 4.24
N SER A 137 4.27 -3.60 4.53
CA SER A 137 4.72 -4.95 4.81
C SER A 137 4.05 -5.90 3.82
N VAL A 138 4.82 -6.74 3.17
CA VAL A 138 4.32 -7.76 2.23
C VAL A 138 4.87 -9.10 2.67
N VAL A 139 4.00 -10.09 2.72
CA VAL A 139 4.33 -11.49 2.97
C VAL A 139 3.61 -12.36 1.95
N GLN A 140 3.88 -13.65 1.94
CA GLN A 140 3.30 -14.59 0.96
C GLN A 140 1.77 -14.58 0.93
N ASP A 141 1.12 -14.32 2.07
CA ASP A 141 -0.33 -14.40 2.20
C ASP A 141 -1.04 -13.04 2.09
N GLY A 142 -0.29 -11.92 2.05
CA GLY A 142 -0.93 -10.62 1.97
C GLY A 142 0.01 -9.43 2.12
N LEU A 143 -0.60 -8.26 2.16
CA LEU A 143 0.10 -7.00 2.43
C LEU A 143 -0.64 -6.15 3.47
N ALA A 144 0.11 -5.29 4.13
CA ALA A 144 -0.40 -4.22 4.99
C ALA A 144 0.33 -2.92 4.68
N LEU A 145 -0.42 -1.88 4.39
CA LEU A 145 0.05 -0.51 4.19
C LEU A 145 -0.57 0.38 5.27
N SER A 146 0.26 1.13 5.99
CA SER A 146 -0.21 2.07 7.00
C SER A 146 0.52 3.40 6.87
N GLY A 147 -0.17 4.50 7.05
CA GLY A 147 0.46 5.81 6.99
C GLY A 147 -0.50 6.96 6.87
N ARG A 148 0.03 8.07 6.39
CA ARG A 148 -0.71 9.32 6.21
C ARG A 148 -0.31 9.99 4.90
N GLY A 149 -1.23 10.77 4.35
CA GLY A 149 -1.02 11.60 3.16
C GLY A 149 -2.17 12.57 2.99
N ALA A 150 -2.17 13.33 1.92
CA ALA A 150 -3.29 14.19 1.57
C ALA A 150 -3.96 13.68 0.29
N VAL A 151 -5.25 13.35 0.35
CA VAL A 151 -6.06 12.97 -0.81
C VAL A 151 -6.83 14.21 -1.28
N ASN A 152 -6.58 14.65 -2.49
CA ASN A 152 -7.09 15.93 -3.03
C ASN A 152 -6.90 17.11 -2.06
N GLY A 153 -5.73 17.16 -1.38
CA GLY A 153 -5.40 18.18 -0.40
C GLY A 153 -6.00 17.98 1.00
N VAL A 154 -6.76 16.92 1.22
CA VAL A 154 -7.34 16.59 2.54
C VAL A 154 -6.42 15.63 3.29
N PRO A 155 -5.85 16.04 4.45
CA PRO A 155 -4.99 15.15 5.25
C PRO A 155 -5.78 13.96 5.81
N LEU A 156 -5.31 12.75 5.52
CA LEU A 156 -5.93 11.51 5.94
C LEU A 156 -4.88 10.53 6.46
N GLN A 157 -5.28 9.71 7.41
CA GLN A 157 -4.60 8.48 7.78
C GLN A 157 -5.26 7.32 7.07
N LEU A 158 -4.44 6.41 6.54
CA LEU A 158 -4.86 5.25 5.78
C LEU A 158 -4.22 4.00 6.34
N ASP A 159 -5.04 2.98 6.57
CA ASP A 159 -4.62 1.62 6.87
C ASP A 159 -5.29 0.70 5.85
N TRP A 160 -4.50 0.01 5.03
CA TRP A 160 -4.97 -0.94 4.03
C TRP A 160 -4.34 -2.31 4.28
N LYS A 161 -5.18 -3.34 4.30
CA LYS A 161 -4.76 -4.74 4.37
C LYS A 161 -5.37 -5.47 3.18
N ARG A 162 -4.57 -6.30 2.54
CA ARG A 162 -5.02 -7.20 1.47
C ARG A 162 -4.55 -8.61 1.77
N GLU A 163 -5.46 -9.56 1.71
CA GLU A 163 -5.19 -10.99 1.69
C GLU A 163 -5.14 -11.47 0.24
N PHE A 164 -4.06 -12.18 -0.15
CA PHE A 164 -3.88 -12.63 -1.53
C PHE A 164 -4.70 -13.88 -1.86
N ARG A 165 -5.16 -14.58 -0.83
CA ARG A 165 -6.01 -15.75 -0.96
C ARG A 165 -7.19 -15.60 -0.02
N THR A 166 -8.39 -15.54 -0.60
CA THR A 166 -9.65 -15.46 0.16
C THR A 166 -10.61 -16.51 -0.35
N ASP A 167 -11.48 -16.98 0.52
CA ASP A 167 -12.60 -17.81 0.12
C ASP A 167 -13.63 -16.99 -0.67
N PRO A 168 -14.37 -17.60 -1.60
CA PRO A 168 -15.42 -16.90 -2.35
C PRO A 168 -16.41 -16.20 -1.42
N GLY A 169 -16.64 -14.92 -1.66
CA GLY A 169 -17.55 -14.10 -0.85
C GLY A 169 -16.95 -13.51 0.43
N VAL A 170 -15.68 -13.76 0.70
CA VAL A 170 -14.91 -13.09 1.76
C VAL A 170 -14.19 -11.88 1.15
N SER A 171 -14.17 -10.74 1.87
CA SER A 171 -13.42 -9.57 1.42
C SER A 171 -11.92 -9.84 1.52
N GLY A 172 -11.22 -9.62 0.40
CA GLY A 172 -9.76 -9.68 0.37
C GLY A 172 -9.09 -8.36 0.75
N ASP A 173 -9.79 -7.24 0.61
CA ASP A 173 -9.26 -5.91 0.89
C ASP A 173 -10.03 -5.21 2.02
N HIS A 174 -9.30 -4.74 3.02
CA HIS A 174 -9.83 -3.96 4.14
C HIS A 174 -9.14 -2.60 4.19
N LEU A 175 -9.92 -1.55 3.99
CA LEU A 175 -9.44 -0.17 4.00
C LEU A 175 -10.03 0.58 5.17
N ALA A 176 -9.20 1.20 6.03
CA ALA A 176 -9.61 2.10 7.08
C ALA A 176 -9.04 3.50 6.82
N ILE A 177 -9.90 4.50 6.84
CA ILE A 177 -9.56 5.91 6.59
C ILE A 177 -9.97 6.73 7.79
N ARG A 178 -9.08 7.57 8.29
CA ARG A 178 -9.36 8.51 9.38
C ARG A 178 -8.88 9.89 8.99
N GLY A 179 -9.62 10.90 9.42
CA GLY A 179 -9.26 12.29 9.16
C GLY A 179 -10.29 13.27 9.67
N SER A 180 -10.12 14.51 9.27
CA SER A 180 -11.09 15.57 9.53
C SER A 180 -11.22 16.45 8.29
N ALA A 181 -12.45 16.79 7.93
CA ALA A 181 -12.73 17.55 6.72
C ALA A 181 -13.77 18.63 6.98
N GLY A 182 -13.48 19.85 6.58
CA GLY A 182 -14.44 20.93 6.49
C GLY A 182 -15.18 20.95 5.15
N ARG A 183 -16.10 21.90 4.98
CA ARG A 183 -16.99 21.98 3.80
C ARG A 183 -16.27 21.92 2.45
N ALA A 184 -15.19 22.70 2.28
CA ALA A 184 -14.42 22.71 1.04
C ALA A 184 -13.72 21.38 0.78
N GLN A 185 -13.25 20.73 1.83
CA GLN A 185 -12.57 19.44 1.78
C GLN A 185 -13.54 18.29 1.47
N TRP A 186 -14.80 18.35 1.91
CA TRP A 186 -15.85 17.41 1.51
C TRP A 186 -16.01 17.38 -0.01
N GLN A 187 -16.08 18.56 -0.63
CA GLN A 187 -16.21 18.67 -2.10
C GLN A 187 -14.99 18.10 -2.81
N ALA A 188 -13.79 18.36 -2.28
CA ALA A 188 -12.55 17.80 -2.83
C ALA A 188 -12.50 16.27 -2.75
N LEU A 189 -13.18 15.66 -1.76
CA LEU A 189 -13.35 14.21 -1.65
C LEU A 189 -14.54 13.66 -2.47
N GLY A 190 -15.19 14.48 -3.30
CA GLY A 190 -16.34 14.06 -4.09
C GLY A 190 -17.62 13.83 -3.28
N LEU A 191 -17.64 14.25 -2.01
CA LEU A 191 -18.79 14.08 -1.14
C LEU A 191 -19.79 15.24 -1.32
N PRO A 192 -21.11 15.00 -1.22
CA PRO A 192 -22.11 16.03 -1.39
C PRO A 192 -21.99 17.11 -0.31
N ALA A 193 -22.16 18.37 -0.72
CA ALA A 193 -22.15 19.48 0.21
C ALA A 193 -23.35 19.40 1.17
N VAL A 194 -23.07 19.36 2.47
CA VAL A 194 -24.12 19.46 3.49
C VAL A 194 -24.46 20.93 3.74
N LYS A 195 -25.68 21.33 3.39
CA LYS A 195 -26.18 22.70 3.66
C LYS A 195 -26.21 22.94 5.18
N GLY A 196 -25.79 24.14 5.58
CA GLY A 196 -25.83 24.52 7.01
C GLY A 196 -24.71 23.95 7.87
N LEU A 197 -23.80 23.12 7.32
CA LEU A 197 -22.64 22.62 8.04
C LEU A 197 -21.53 23.67 8.08
N GLN A 198 -21.06 23.99 9.27
CA GLN A 198 -19.88 24.83 9.54
C GLN A 198 -18.93 24.11 10.47
N GLY A 199 -17.62 24.30 10.25
CA GLY A 199 -16.58 23.59 10.98
C GLY A 199 -16.12 22.31 10.29
N ALA A 200 -15.26 21.56 10.97
CA ALA A 200 -14.70 20.31 10.45
C ALA A 200 -15.33 19.11 11.16
N VAL A 201 -15.62 18.08 10.36
CA VAL A 201 -16.15 16.79 10.82
C VAL A 201 -14.99 15.81 10.92
N ALA A 202 -14.76 15.24 12.08
CA ALA A 202 -13.86 14.11 12.22
C ALA A 202 -14.55 12.84 11.73
N MET A 203 -13.81 12.03 10.94
CA MET A 203 -14.36 10.83 10.31
C MET A 203 -13.47 9.62 10.51
N ALA A 204 -14.11 8.47 10.66
CA ALA A 204 -13.50 7.16 10.59
C ALA A 204 -14.37 6.28 9.68
N VAL A 205 -13.79 5.83 8.56
CA VAL A 205 -14.51 5.04 7.54
C VAL A 205 -13.77 3.72 7.35
N SER A 206 -14.50 2.61 7.33
CA SER A 206 -14.00 1.29 6.95
C SER A 206 -14.68 0.83 5.69
N ILE A 207 -13.93 0.21 4.79
CA ILE A 207 -14.41 -0.29 3.49
C ILE A 207 -13.83 -1.68 3.28
N ASP A 208 -14.70 -2.63 3.01
CA ASP A 208 -14.35 -3.97 2.56
C ASP A 208 -14.62 -4.06 1.05
N LEU A 209 -13.61 -4.48 0.29
CA LEU A 209 -13.68 -4.66 -1.15
C LEU A 209 -13.65 -6.15 -1.46
N TYR A 210 -14.53 -6.59 -2.33
CA TYR A 210 -14.69 -7.99 -2.72
C TYR A 210 -14.21 -8.20 -4.15
N ASP A 211 -13.82 -9.43 -4.48
CA ASP A 211 -13.30 -9.80 -5.81
C ASP A 211 -14.33 -9.61 -6.93
N ASP A 212 -15.63 -9.66 -6.61
CA ASP A 212 -16.72 -9.36 -7.55
C ASP A 212 -16.91 -7.86 -7.82
N GLY A 213 -16.06 -7.00 -7.24
CA GLY A 213 -16.13 -5.55 -7.32
C GLY A 213 -17.15 -4.91 -6.38
N SER A 214 -17.90 -5.71 -5.61
CA SER A 214 -18.81 -5.16 -4.60
C SER A 214 -18.02 -4.53 -3.44
N ARG A 215 -18.67 -3.57 -2.75
CA ARG A 215 -18.06 -2.83 -1.65
C ARG A 215 -19.07 -2.75 -0.51
N ARG A 216 -18.59 -2.96 0.71
CA ARG A 216 -19.35 -2.69 1.93
C ARG A 216 -18.54 -1.75 2.80
N GLY A 217 -19.22 -0.86 3.51
CA GLY A 217 -18.50 0.04 4.39
C GLY A 217 -19.37 0.60 5.49
N ALA A 218 -18.67 1.13 6.50
CA ALA A 218 -19.26 1.85 7.61
C ALA A 218 -18.46 3.13 7.86
N GLY A 219 -19.16 4.21 8.16
CA GLY A 219 -18.56 5.50 8.51
C GLY A 219 -19.11 6.02 9.81
N ARG A 220 -18.23 6.45 10.70
CA ARG A 220 -18.54 7.19 11.92
C ARG A 220 -18.03 8.62 11.76
N PHE A 221 -18.92 9.58 12.01
CA PHE A 221 -18.66 11.00 11.85
C PHE A 221 -18.96 11.72 13.15
N ASP A 222 -17.95 12.31 13.76
CA ASP A 222 -18.10 13.13 14.95
C ASP A 222 -18.39 14.58 14.54
N LEU A 223 -19.58 15.02 14.87
CA LEU A 223 -20.12 16.34 14.57
C LEU A 223 -20.02 17.29 15.78
N THR A 224 -19.37 16.89 16.88
CA THR A 224 -19.26 17.70 18.09
C THR A 224 -18.63 19.07 17.81
N GLY A 225 -17.56 19.09 16.99
CA GLY A 225 -16.87 20.33 16.60
C GLY A 225 -17.61 21.18 15.57
N THR A 226 -18.77 20.75 15.06
CA THR A 226 -19.48 21.43 13.98
C THR A 226 -20.71 22.19 14.48
N ALA A 227 -21.04 23.29 13.82
CA ALA A 227 -22.37 23.89 13.89
C ALA A 227 -23.22 23.41 12.69
N LEU A 228 -24.46 23.09 12.94
CA LEU A 228 -25.46 22.72 11.94
C LEU A 228 -26.63 23.71 12.02
N ASN A 229 -27.00 24.32 10.90
CA ASN A 229 -28.11 25.26 10.84
C ASN A 229 -29.03 24.92 9.66
N TRP A 230 -30.26 24.52 9.98
CA TRP A 230 -31.31 24.20 9.03
C TRP A 230 -32.52 25.11 9.28
N PRO A 231 -32.50 26.36 8.78
CA PRO A 231 -33.55 27.35 9.04
C PRO A 231 -34.91 26.90 8.48
N ASP A 232 -34.93 26.10 7.41
CA ASP A 232 -36.17 25.61 6.78
C ASP A 232 -37.05 24.78 7.74
N ILE A 233 -36.44 24.19 8.76
CA ILE A 233 -37.13 23.41 9.80
C ILE A 233 -36.96 24.03 11.20
N GLY A 234 -36.40 25.24 11.28
CA GLY A 234 -36.17 25.91 12.54
C GLY A 234 -35.19 25.23 13.50
N TRP A 235 -34.28 24.40 12.99
CA TRP A 235 -33.39 23.63 13.82
C TRP A 235 -31.93 24.08 13.69
N ASN A 236 -31.27 24.21 14.85
CA ASN A 236 -29.85 24.47 14.88
C ASN A 236 -29.14 23.64 15.97
N LYS A 237 -27.89 23.31 15.73
CA LYS A 237 -26.96 22.71 16.66
C LYS A 237 -25.71 23.60 16.75
N PRO A 238 -25.42 24.24 17.90
CA PRO A 238 -24.15 24.95 18.08
C PRO A 238 -22.96 24.00 18.02
N ALA A 239 -21.77 24.55 17.72
CA ALA A 239 -20.52 23.83 17.95
C ALA A 239 -20.36 23.48 19.44
N ALA A 240 -19.56 22.46 19.73
CA ALA A 240 -19.33 21.89 21.07
C ALA A 240 -20.51 21.13 21.68
N VAL A 241 -21.67 21.08 21.04
CA VAL A 241 -22.74 20.15 21.42
C VAL A 241 -22.44 18.76 20.82
N PRO A 242 -22.35 17.70 21.63
CA PRO A 242 -22.07 16.35 21.15
C PRO A 242 -23.10 15.88 20.12
N ALA A 243 -22.63 15.39 19.00
CA ALA A 243 -23.43 14.73 18.00
C ALA A 243 -22.57 13.77 17.19
N GLU A 244 -23.15 12.66 16.77
CA GLU A 244 -22.51 11.64 15.99
C GLU A 244 -23.45 11.17 14.87
N MET A 245 -22.87 10.84 13.73
CA MET A 245 -23.59 10.22 12.62
C MET A 245 -22.88 8.92 12.25
N ASN A 246 -23.64 7.85 12.14
CA ASN A 246 -23.17 6.56 11.67
C ASN A 246 -23.86 6.23 10.37
N LEU A 247 -23.07 5.84 9.36
CA LEU A 247 -23.56 5.43 8.04
C LEU A 247 -23.06 4.03 7.72
N THR A 248 -23.88 3.24 7.07
CA THR A 248 -23.48 2.02 6.40
C THR A 248 -23.83 2.11 4.94
N PHE A 249 -22.99 1.57 4.07
CA PHE A 249 -23.26 1.53 2.65
C PHE A 249 -22.85 0.18 2.08
N GLN A 250 -23.57 -0.20 1.03
CA GLN A 250 -23.25 -1.37 0.23
C GLN A 250 -23.50 -1.01 -1.23
N ASN A 251 -22.54 -1.29 -2.09
CA ASN A 251 -22.70 -1.22 -3.54
C ASN A 251 -22.48 -2.61 -4.12
N GLN A 252 -23.43 -3.10 -4.91
CA GLN A 252 -23.28 -4.33 -5.69
C GLN A 252 -23.04 -3.94 -7.13
N VAL A 253 -22.11 -4.60 -7.78
CA VAL A 253 -21.92 -4.48 -9.22
C VAL A 253 -22.96 -5.38 -9.87
N ASN A 254 -23.89 -4.79 -10.61
CA ASN A 254 -24.88 -5.51 -11.42
C ASN A 254 -24.24 -6.06 -12.70
#